data_2e2f6399c531a1dea65ec740de144c18
#
_entry.id   2e2f6399c531a1dea65ec740de144c18
#
_cell.length_a   1.000
_cell.length_b   1.000
_cell.length_c   1.000
_cell.angle_alpha   90.00
_cell.angle_beta   90.00
_cell.angle_gamma   90.00
#
_symmetry.space_group_name_H-M   'P 1'
#
loop_
_entity.id
_entity.type
_entity.pdbx_description
1 polymer ?
#
loop_
_entity_poly.entity_id
_entity_poly.type
_entity_poly.pdbx_seq_one_letter_code
_entity_poly.pdbx_strand_id
1 'polypeptide(L)'
;MFNPEHAQLCALSGTPAYVFDTDVFRDRIARTSRLLGSRAKLCYAMKANPFLAGTAELDRYEVCSPGEFAICERIGIPMSRIVLSGVYKAETDLKRVIPAYGKLLTFTAESLRQFQQINAIAQANGLCVRLLLRLSSGNQFGIERNEIIDLIKNRSLFTGVDIIGLQHFSGTQRHSLGKYEKELRMLDELLDELQESGYEAQELEFGPGFYVEYFQNQKPYDEDELVSGFARLLEQMRFKG
;
A
#
# COMPACT_ATOMS: atom_id res chain seq x y z
N MET A 1 -24.92 -7.40 -10.43
CA MET A 1 -26.16 -8.16 -10.73
C MET A 1 -25.90 -9.61 -10.34
N PHE A 2 -26.77 -10.24 -9.58
CA PHE A 2 -26.54 -11.61 -9.10
C PHE A 2 -26.63 -12.57 -10.30
N ASN A 3 -25.52 -13.27 -10.61
CA ASN A 3 -25.50 -14.23 -11.71
C ASN A 3 -26.30 -15.50 -11.31
N PRO A 4 -27.19 -16.08 -12.16
CA PRO A 4 -27.86 -17.32 -11.87
C PRO A 4 -26.96 -18.49 -11.48
N GLU A 5 -25.74 -18.55 -12.02
CA GLU A 5 -24.70 -19.53 -11.63
C GLU A 5 -24.28 -19.39 -10.18
N HIS A 6 -24.19 -18.17 -9.67
CA HIS A 6 -23.87 -17.92 -8.25
C HIS A 6 -25.01 -18.45 -7.33
N ALA A 7 -26.26 -18.34 -7.76
CA ALA A 7 -27.38 -18.91 -7.02
C ALA A 7 -27.31 -20.44 -6.94
N GLN A 8 -26.89 -21.11 -8.02
CA GLN A 8 -26.69 -22.56 -8.02
C GLN A 8 -25.55 -22.99 -7.10
N LEU A 9 -24.42 -22.25 -7.11
CA LEU A 9 -23.30 -22.50 -6.20
C LEU A 9 -23.71 -22.34 -4.73
N CYS A 10 -24.48 -21.32 -4.39
CA CYS A 10 -25.04 -21.12 -3.06
C CYS A 10 -25.98 -22.28 -2.65
N ALA A 11 -26.79 -22.76 -3.58
CA ALA A 11 -27.69 -23.89 -3.32
C ALA A 11 -26.92 -25.21 -3.06
N LEU A 12 -25.80 -25.42 -3.74
CA LEU A 12 -24.96 -26.60 -3.56
C LEU A 12 -24.12 -26.56 -2.29
N SER A 13 -23.63 -25.36 -1.91
CA SER A 13 -22.71 -25.17 -0.77
C SER A 13 -23.44 -24.93 0.56
N GLY A 14 -24.76 -24.70 0.53
CA GLY A 14 -25.54 -24.25 1.67
C GLY A 14 -25.37 -22.75 1.96
N THR A 15 -26.25 -22.22 2.81
CA THR A 15 -26.24 -20.81 3.24
C THR A 15 -26.14 -20.73 4.77
N PRO A 16 -25.50 -19.68 5.34
CA PRO A 16 -24.88 -18.53 4.67
C PRO A 16 -23.53 -18.86 4.00
N ALA A 17 -23.26 -18.24 2.82
CA ALA A 17 -22.03 -18.44 2.08
C ALA A 17 -21.53 -17.13 1.45
N TYR A 18 -20.20 -16.99 1.30
CA TYR A 18 -19.58 -15.97 0.47
C TYR A 18 -19.19 -16.59 -0.87
N VAL A 19 -19.56 -15.93 -1.96
CA VAL A 19 -19.18 -16.32 -3.32
C VAL A 19 -18.15 -15.32 -3.85
N PHE A 20 -16.98 -15.82 -4.25
CA PHE A 20 -15.92 -15.02 -4.84
C PHE A 20 -15.81 -15.35 -6.33
N ASP A 21 -16.10 -14.37 -7.18
CA ASP A 21 -15.88 -14.48 -8.61
C ASP A 21 -14.47 -14.02 -8.94
N THR A 22 -13.59 -14.98 -9.19
CA THR A 22 -12.17 -14.71 -9.46
C THR A 22 -11.93 -14.08 -10.82
N ASP A 23 -12.83 -14.29 -11.79
CA ASP A 23 -12.70 -13.70 -13.12
C ASP A 23 -13.06 -12.22 -13.08
N VAL A 24 -14.12 -11.85 -12.37
CA VAL A 24 -14.43 -10.43 -12.08
C VAL A 24 -13.28 -9.74 -11.39
N PHE A 25 -12.62 -10.41 -10.43
CA PHE A 25 -11.44 -9.85 -9.75
C PHE A 25 -10.26 -9.62 -10.69
N ARG A 26 -9.93 -10.61 -11.52
CA ARG A 26 -8.85 -10.51 -12.53
C ARG A 26 -9.13 -9.44 -13.56
N ASP A 27 -10.35 -9.38 -14.08
CA ASP A 27 -10.77 -8.36 -15.03
C ASP A 27 -10.65 -6.95 -14.44
N ARG A 28 -11.01 -6.79 -13.17
CA ARG A 28 -10.88 -5.51 -12.48
C ARG A 28 -9.41 -5.08 -12.33
N ILE A 29 -8.53 -6.00 -11.95
CA ILE A 29 -7.08 -5.74 -11.89
C ILE A 29 -6.55 -5.32 -13.27
N ALA A 30 -6.84 -6.10 -14.30
CA ALA A 30 -6.39 -5.82 -15.66
C ALA A 30 -6.92 -4.47 -16.18
N ARG A 31 -8.19 -4.15 -15.89
CA ARG A 31 -8.81 -2.87 -16.25
C ARG A 31 -8.12 -1.71 -15.54
N THR A 32 -7.95 -1.81 -14.22
CA THR A 32 -7.31 -0.75 -13.43
C THR A 32 -5.85 -0.53 -13.85
N SER A 33 -5.08 -1.59 -14.04
CA SER A 33 -3.70 -1.51 -14.54
C SER A 33 -3.62 -0.80 -15.90
N ARG A 34 -4.53 -1.12 -16.82
CA ARG A 34 -4.58 -0.48 -18.15
C ARG A 34 -4.91 1.00 -18.05
N LEU A 35 -5.83 1.41 -17.19
CA LEU A 35 -6.22 2.80 -16.99
C LEU A 35 -5.09 3.62 -16.33
N LEU A 36 -4.33 3.03 -15.42
CA LEU A 36 -3.17 3.65 -14.79
C LEU A 36 -1.94 3.72 -15.73
N GLY A 37 -1.89 2.88 -16.75
CA GLY A 37 -0.77 2.80 -17.68
C GLY A 37 0.53 2.35 -17.02
N SER A 38 1.67 2.84 -17.52
CA SER A 38 2.99 2.54 -16.96
C SER A 38 3.37 3.41 -15.76
N ARG A 39 2.51 4.37 -15.39
CA ARG A 39 2.83 5.38 -14.38
C ARG A 39 2.75 4.85 -12.95
N ALA A 40 1.94 3.85 -12.71
CA ALA A 40 1.82 3.24 -11.40
C ALA A 40 1.64 1.72 -11.51
N LYS A 41 2.11 1.01 -10.48
CA LYS A 41 1.89 -0.41 -10.26
C LYS A 41 0.82 -0.60 -9.20
N LEU A 42 0.15 -1.76 -9.21
CA LEU A 42 -0.88 -2.07 -8.24
C LEU A 42 -0.30 -2.78 -7.01
N CYS A 43 -0.57 -2.22 -5.84
CA CYS A 43 -0.32 -2.85 -4.55
C CYS A 43 -1.66 -3.30 -3.94
N TYR A 44 -1.84 -4.60 -3.77
CA TYR A 44 -3.08 -5.16 -3.23
C TYR A 44 -3.08 -5.15 -1.71
N ALA A 45 -4.03 -4.42 -1.13
CA ALA A 45 -4.21 -4.40 0.32
C ALA A 45 -4.87 -5.70 0.81
N MET A 46 -4.09 -6.59 1.42
CA MET A 46 -4.52 -7.91 1.92
C MET A 46 -5.72 -7.83 2.88
N LYS A 47 -5.82 -6.77 3.66
CA LYS A 47 -6.94 -6.50 4.58
C LYS A 47 -8.30 -6.43 3.91
N ALA A 48 -8.35 -6.11 2.61
CA ALA A 48 -9.61 -6.05 1.86
C ALA A 48 -10.23 -7.43 1.67
N ASN A 49 -9.44 -8.41 1.24
CA ASN A 49 -9.86 -9.81 1.12
C ASN A 49 -8.63 -10.73 0.93
N PRO A 50 -8.10 -11.33 2.00
CA PRO A 50 -6.91 -12.16 1.91
C PRO A 50 -7.12 -13.46 1.11
N PHE A 51 -8.37 -13.93 0.92
CA PHE A 51 -8.66 -15.14 0.15
C PHE A 51 -8.37 -14.98 -1.35
N LEU A 52 -8.41 -13.77 -1.87
CA LEU A 52 -8.18 -13.50 -3.29
C LEU A 52 -6.69 -13.32 -3.64
N ALA A 53 -5.81 -13.18 -2.68
CA ALA A 53 -4.39 -12.85 -2.90
C ALA A 53 -3.66 -13.84 -3.82
N GLY A 54 -4.00 -15.14 -3.76
CA GLY A 54 -3.40 -16.18 -4.61
C GLY A 54 -4.12 -16.41 -5.95
N THR A 55 -5.19 -15.68 -6.25
CA THR A 55 -6.04 -15.95 -7.43
C THR A 55 -5.68 -15.12 -8.66
N ALA A 56 -4.85 -14.09 -8.49
CA ALA A 56 -4.36 -13.25 -9.58
C ALA A 56 -2.89 -12.87 -9.33
N GLU A 57 -2.19 -12.59 -10.42
CA GLU A 57 -0.84 -12.03 -10.33
C GLU A 57 -0.94 -10.53 -10.12
N LEU A 58 -0.30 -10.05 -9.05
CA LEU A 58 -0.28 -8.65 -8.64
C LEU A 58 1.17 -8.17 -8.53
N ASP A 59 1.40 -6.89 -8.79
CA ASP A 59 2.75 -6.33 -8.68
C ASP A 59 3.28 -6.41 -7.25
N ARG A 60 2.43 -6.00 -6.27
CA ARG A 60 2.78 -5.98 -4.84
C ARG A 60 1.58 -6.30 -3.95
N TYR A 61 1.87 -6.59 -2.67
CA TYR A 61 0.88 -6.88 -1.64
C TYR A 61 1.20 -6.07 -0.38
N GLU A 62 0.26 -5.21 0.04
CA GLU A 62 0.32 -4.53 1.33
C GLU A 62 -0.23 -5.47 2.41
N VAL A 63 0.59 -5.76 3.41
CA VAL A 63 0.30 -6.67 4.52
C VAL A 63 0.31 -5.88 5.82
N CYS A 64 -0.80 -5.86 6.53
CA CYS A 64 -1.00 -5.01 7.71
C CYS A 64 -1.07 -5.79 9.03
N SER A 65 -0.96 -7.11 9.00
CA SER A 65 -1.04 -7.95 10.20
C SER A 65 -0.19 -9.22 10.09
N PRO A 66 0.22 -9.82 11.24
CA PRO A 66 0.92 -11.11 11.25
C PRO A 66 0.12 -12.23 10.59
N GLY A 67 -1.21 -12.21 10.71
CA GLY A 67 -2.09 -13.20 10.08
C GLY A 67 -2.08 -13.10 8.55
N GLU A 68 -2.13 -11.89 7.99
CA GLU A 68 -1.99 -11.68 6.55
C GLU A 68 -0.61 -12.09 6.05
N PHE A 69 0.45 -11.80 6.82
CA PHE A 69 1.80 -12.22 6.48
C PHE A 69 1.92 -13.76 6.43
N ALA A 70 1.36 -14.46 7.42
CA ALA A 70 1.35 -15.91 7.45
C ALA A 70 0.56 -16.53 6.26
N ILE A 71 -0.49 -15.85 5.78
CA ILE A 71 -1.18 -16.25 4.55
C ILE A 71 -0.24 -16.15 3.36
N CYS A 72 0.48 -15.02 3.20
CA CYS A 72 1.44 -14.82 2.12
C CYS A 72 2.55 -15.90 2.14
N GLU A 73 3.11 -16.21 3.32
CA GLU A 73 4.09 -17.29 3.49
C GLU A 73 3.52 -18.63 3.01
N ARG A 74 2.30 -18.96 3.44
CA ARG A 74 1.67 -20.27 3.14
C ARG A 74 1.32 -20.45 1.66
N ILE A 75 0.86 -19.39 0.98
CA ILE A 75 0.50 -19.47 -0.45
C ILE A 75 1.69 -19.18 -1.38
N GLY A 76 2.89 -18.92 -0.83
CA GLY A 76 4.11 -18.77 -1.59
C GLY A 76 4.24 -17.45 -2.35
N ILE A 77 3.65 -16.36 -1.84
CA ILE A 77 3.87 -15.03 -2.44
C ILE A 77 5.36 -14.66 -2.29
N PRO A 78 6.03 -14.26 -3.39
CA PRO A 78 7.42 -13.83 -3.30
C PRO A 78 7.58 -12.68 -2.32
N MET A 79 8.48 -12.81 -1.34
CA MET A 79 8.69 -11.80 -0.30
C MET A 79 9.11 -10.44 -0.85
N SER A 80 9.77 -10.41 -2.03
CA SER A 80 10.11 -9.17 -2.73
C SER A 80 8.91 -8.37 -3.24
N ARG A 81 7.73 -8.97 -3.28
CA ARG A 81 6.47 -8.30 -3.65
C ARG A 81 5.69 -7.80 -2.42
N ILE A 82 6.17 -8.04 -1.20
CA ILE A 82 5.45 -7.67 0.02
C ILE A 82 5.91 -6.32 0.56
N VAL A 83 4.95 -5.47 0.88
CA VAL A 83 5.11 -4.28 1.72
C VAL A 83 4.53 -4.62 3.09
N LEU A 84 5.39 -4.74 4.11
CA LEU A 84 4.96 -4.97 5.49
C LEU A 84 4.59 -3.63 6.13
N SER A 85 3.32 -3.35 6.10
CA SER A 85 2.67 -2.12 6.53
C SER A 85 1.90 -2.33 7.86
N GLY A 86 1.04 -1.39 8.20
CA GLY A 86 0.10 -1.48 9.32
C GLY A 86 0.64 -0.95 10.64
N VAL A 87 -0.30 -0.51 11.48
CA VAL A 87 -0.02 0.09 12.78
C VAL A 87 0.42 -0.92 13.83
N TYR A 88 0.03 -2.18 13.66
CA TYR A 88 0.44 -3.25 14.55
C TYR A 88 1.70 -3.95 14.02
N LYS A 89 2.82 -3.64 14.62
CA LYS A 89 4.11 -4.32 14.40
C LYS A 89 4.71 -4.67 15.76
N ALA A 90 4.35 -5.85 16.29
CA ALA A 90 4.93 -6.32 17.54
C ALA A 90 6.44 -6.57 17.37
N GLU A 91 7.20 -6.29 18.40
CA GLU A 91 8.66 -6.51 18.41
C GLU A 91 9.02 -7.98 18.14
N THR A 92 8.23 -8.91 18.67
CA THR A 92 8.38 -10.35 18.44
C THR A 92 8.24 -10.72 16.96
N ASP A 93 7.27 -10.12 16.25
CA ASP A 93 7.07 -10.36 14.83
C ASP A 93 8.21 -9.76 14.00
N LEU A 94 8.63 -8.54 14.32
CA LEU A 94 9.78 -7.91 13.66
C LEU A 94 11.07 -8.72 13.88
N LYS A 95 11.32 -9.24 15.08
CA LYS A 95 12.46 -10.12 15.40
C LYS A 95 12.43 -11.44 14.64
N ARG A 96 11.26 -11.92 14.24
CA ARG A 96 11.10 -13.09 13.37
C ARG A 96 11.32 -12.75 11.90
N VAL A 97 10.68 -11.69 11.44
CA VAL A 97 10.56 -11.37 10.00
C VAL A 97 11.83 -10.72 9.46
N ILE A 98 12.44 -9.78 10.19
CA ILE A 98 13.61 -9.03 9.71
C ILE A 98 14.81 -9.95 9.44
N PRO A 99 15.24 -10.85 10.34
CA PRO A 99 16.34 -11.76 10.04
C PRO A 99 16.05 -12.73 8.89
N ALA A 100 14.80 -13.17 8.76
CA ALA A 100 14.41 -14.15 7.73
C ALA A 100 14.25 -13.52 6.34
N TYR A 101 13.66 -12.33 6.25
CA TYR A 101 13.19 -11.76 4.98
C TYR A 101 13.55 -10.28 4.77
N GLY A 102 14.24 -9.65 5.71
CA GLY A 102 14.49 -8.20 5.70
C GLY A 102 15.16 -7.67 4.43
N LYS A 103 15.99 -8.48 3.77
CA LYS A 103 16.61 -8.12 2.48
C LYS A 103 15.65 -8.11 1.29
N LEU A 104 14.50 -8.74 1.42
CA LEU A 104 13.52 -8.93 0.34
C LEU A 104 12.32 -8.01 0.47
N LEU A 105 11.85 -7.80 1.70
CA LEU A 105 10.66 -7.01 2.01
C LEU A 105 10.92 -5.51 1.84
N THR A 106 9.82 -4.78 1.58
CA THR A 106 9.74 -3.35 1.90
C THR A 106 8.93 -3.20 3.20
N PHE A 107 9.41 -2.41 4.13
CA PHE A 107 8.71 -2.10 5.37
C PHE A 107 8.09 -0.71 5.29
N THR A 108 7.06 -0.43 6.10
CA THR A 108 6.61 0.92 6.38
C THR A 108 6.84 1.26 7.84
N ALA A 109 7.12 2.51 8.15
CA ALA A 109 7.06 3.04 9.51
C ALA A 109 5.88 4.02 9.62
N GLU A 110 4.94 3.70 10.50
CA GLU A 110 3.74 4.50 10.74
C GLU A 110 3.83 5.34 12.03
N SER A 111 5.00 5.34 12.66
CA SER A 111 5.36 6.18 13.79
C SER A 111 6.88 6.17 14.00
N LEU A 112 7.41 7.17 14.71
CA LEU A 112 8.82 7.21 15.13
C LEU A 112 9.22 5.96 15.92
N ARG A 113 8.32 5.45 16.76
CA ARG A 113 8.56 4.22 17.52
C ARG A 113 8.78 3.02 16.60
N GLN A 114 7.94 2.84 15.59
CA GLN A 114 8.13 1.74 14.61
C GLN A 114 9.43 1.91 13.84
N PHE A 115 9.74 3.13 13.41
CA PHE A 115 11.00 3.43 12.75
C PHE A 115 12.21 2.99 13.60
N GLN A 116 12.24 3.40 14.86
CA GLN A 116 13.30 3.05 15.80
C GLN A 116 13.42 1.53 16.02
N GLN A 117 12.29 0.84 16.19
CA GLN A 117 12.27 -0.61 16.36
C GLN A 117 12.81 -1.34 15.14
N ILE A 118 12.36 -0.98 13.94
CA ILE A 118 12.82 -1.60 12.69
C ILE A 118 14.33 -1.37 12.52
N ASN A 119 14.79 -0.13 12.70
CA ASN A 119 16.21 0.21 12.59
C ASN A 119 17.06 -0.58 13.60
N ALA A 120 16.68 -0.62 14.87
CA ALA A 120 17.43 -1.29 15.90
C ALA A 120 17.51 -2.82 15.67
N ILE A 121 16.41 -3.46 15.29
CA ILE A 121 16.38 -4.90 15.02
C ILE A 121 17.19 -5.23 13.76
N ALA A 122 17.06 -4.46 12.71
CA ALA A 122 17.83 -4.67 11.48
C ALA A 122 19.33 -4.49 11.73
N GLN A 123 19.71 -3.42 12.42
CA GLN A 123 21.12 -3.14 12.81
C GLN A 123 21.70 -4.27 13.65
N ALA A 124 20.97 -4.77 14.66
CA ALA A 124 21.40 -5.87 15.51
C ALA A 124 21.64 -7.18 14.73
N ASN A 125 21.03 -7.33 13.55
CA ASN A 125 21.20 -8.48 12.66
C ASN A 125 22.16 -8.21 11.50
N GLY A 126 22.85 -7.05 11.48
CA GLY A 126 23.75 -6.68 10.39
C GLY A 126 23.04 -6.46 9.05
N LEU A 127 21.77 -6.05 9.08
CA LEU A 127 20.94 -5.84 7.91
C LEU A 127 20.64 -4.35 7.72
N CYS A 128 20.42 -3.97 6.45
CA CYS A 128 19.82 -2.71 6.06
C CYS A 128 18.55 -3.02 5.27
N VAL A 129 17.38 -2.64 5.78
CA VAL A 129 16.07 -2.97 5.20
C VAL A 129 15.47 -1.77 4.49
N ARG A 130 14.77 -2.01 3.39
CA ARG A 130 14.06 -0.97 2.64
C ARG A 130 12.85 -0.48 3.44
N LEU A 131 12.72 0.84 3.57
CA LEU A 131 11.69 1.45 4.41
C LEU A 131 10.99 2.62 3.71
N LEU A 132 9.66 2.61 3.75
CA LEU A 132 8.81 3.76 3.43
C LEU A 132 8.37 4.45 4.72
N LEU A 133 8.43 5.78 4.76
CA LEU A 133 7.87 6.57 5.86
C LEU A 133 6.43 6.94 5.52
N ARG A 134 5.48 6.56 6.37
CA ARG A 134 4.09 6.95 6.17
C ARG A 134 3.88 8.38 6.64
N LEU A 135 3.53 9.26 5.70
CA LEU A 135 3.15 10.64 6.01
C LEU A 135 1.77 10.68 6.66
N SER A 136 1.67 11.37 7.79
CA SER A 136 0.40 11.65 8.46
C SER A 136 -0.56 12.42 7.54
N SER A 137 -1.83 12.05 7.58
CA SER A 137 -2.92 12.77 6.92
C SER A 137 -3.73 13.64 7.90
N GLY A 138 -3.13 13.95 9.07
CA GLY A 138 -3.78 14.72 10.13
C GLY A 138 -4.67 13.89 11.06
N ASN A 139 -4.51 12.56 11.03
CA ASN A 139 -5.15 11.62 11.94
C ASN A 139 -4.09 10.92 12.84
N GLN A 140 -4.51 9.91 13.60
CA GLN A 140 -3.62 9.17 14.52
C GLN A 140 -2.55 8.30 13.83
N PHE A 141 -2.50 8.26 12.51
CA PHE A 141 -1.60 7.39 11.75
C PHE A 141 -0.58 8.19 10.97
N GLY A 142 0.63 7.64 10.90
CA GLY A 142 1.73 8.24 10.16
C GLY A 142 2.63 9.10 11.02
N ILE A 143 3.67 9.60 10.39
CA ILE A 143 4.72 10.46 10.96
C ILE A 143 4.47 11.87 10.43
N GLU A 144 4.59 12.88 11.27
CA GLU A 144 4.38 14.27 10.88
C GLU A 144 5.45 14.73 9.89
N ARG A 145 5.07 15.68 9.00
CA ARG A 145 5.95 16.18 7.93
C ARG A 145 7.35 16.58 8.43
N ASN A 146 7.41 17.37 9.50
CA ASN A 146 8.70 17.86 10.03
C ASN A 146 9.56 16.72 10.57
N GLU A 147 8.95 15.72 11.21
CA GLU A 147 9.66 14.54 11.70
C GLU A 147 10.22 13.68 10.55
N ILE A 148 9.48 13.56 9.43
CA ILE A 148 9.98 12.90 8.21
C ILE A 148 11.21 13.64 7.67
N ILE A 149 11.15 14.97 7.58
CA ILE A 149 12.25 15.80 7.11
C ILE A 149 13.47 15.59 8.00
N ASP A 150 13.28 15.59 9.33
CA ASP A 150 14.36 15.38 10.28
C ASP A 150 14.98 13.98 10.18
N LEU A 151 14.15 12.94 10.03
CA LEU A 151 14.63 11.57 9.80
C LEU A 151 15.49 11.48 8.54
N ILE A 152 15.02 12.07 7.45
CA ILE A 152 15.73 12.04 6.15
C ILE A 152 17.02 12.85 6.18
N LYS A 153 17.03 14.02 6.80
CA LYS A 153 18.26 14.82 6.98
C LYS A 153 19.31 14.06 7.78
N ASN A 154 18.89 13.28 8.77
CA ASN A 154 19.76 12.50 9.64
C ASN A 154 19.90 11.03 9.22
N ARG A 155 19.50 10.65 8.01
CA ARG A 155 19.43 9.25 7.55
C ARG A 155 20.74 8.48 7.68
N SER A 156 21.87 9.15 7.55
CA SER A 156 23.20 8.54 7.71
C SER A 156 23.47 7.96 9.10
N LEU A 157 22.71 8.36 10.12
CA LEU A 157 22.78 7.82 11.47
C LEU A 157 22.05 6.48 11.63
N PHE A 158 21.20 6.10 10.68
CA PHE A 158 20.33 4.92 10.77
C PHE A 158 20.83 3.82 9.83
N THR A 159 21.76 3.00 10.32
CA THR A 159 22.43 1.98 9.49
C THR A 159 21.58 0.71 9.25
N GLY A 160 20.50 0.53 9.99
CA GLY A 160 19.60 -0.62 9.85
C GLY A 160 18.50 -0.41 8.81
N VAL A 161 18.30 0.80 8.30
CA VAL A 161 17.24 1.13 7.34
C VAL A 161 17.77 1.96 6.18
N ASP A 162 17.28 1.64 4.98
CA ASP A 162 17.37 2.45 3.79
C ASP A 162 15.98 3.07 3.55
N ILE A 163 15.86 4.37 3.80
CA ILE A 163 14.61 5.10 3.56
C ILE A 163 14.51 5.31 2.06
N ILE A 164 13.63 4.54 1.39
CA ILE A 164 13.49 4.58 -0.07
C ILE A 164 12.38 5.50 -0.56
N GLY A 165 11.55 6.03 0.32
CA GLY A 165 10.45 6.91 -0.08
C GLY A 165 9.37 7.08 0.97
N LEU A 166 8.19 7.43 0.48
CA LEU A 166 7.03 7.76 1.32
C LEU A 166 5.85 6.83 1.04
N GLN A 167 5.00 6.66 2.06
CA GLN A 167 3.67 6.09 1.92
C GLN A 167 2.64 7.13 2.36
N HIS A 168 1.52 7.24 1.63
CA HIS A 168 0.42 8.12 2.02
C HIS A 168 -0.94 7.47 1.78
N PHE A 169 -1.82 7.56 2.80
CA PHE A 169 -3.20 7.12 2.73
C PHE A 169 -4.06 7.99 3.63
N SER A 170 -5.05 8.67 3.06
CA SER A 170 -5.88 9.67 3.76
C SER A 170 -7.35 9.26 3.92
N GLY A 171 -7.74 8.08 3.46
CA GLY A 171 -9.10 7.58 3.61
C GLY A 171 -9.62 6.77 2.43
N THR A 172 -10.83 6.26 2.57
CA THR A 172 -11.52 5.39 1.61
C THR A 172 -12.77 6.07 1.06
N GLN A 173 -13.44 5.43 0.10
CA GLN A 173 -14.70 5.89 -0.53
C GLN A 173 -14.62 7.31 -1.12
N ARG A 174 -13.55 7.57 -1.84
CA ARG A 174 -13.23 8.88 -2.40
C ARG A 174 -13.55 8.89 -3.89
N HIS A 175 -14.26 9.93 -4.33
CA HIS A 175 -14.68 10.14 -5.72
C HIS A 175 -14.40 11.54 -6.26
N SER A 176 -13.58 12.32 -5.55
CA SER A 176 -13.26 13.70 -5.92
C SER A 176 -11.83 13.83 -6.41
N LEU A 177 -11.63 14.06 -7.70
CA LEU A 177 -10.32 14.33 -8.30
C LEU A 177 -9.60 15.51 -7.65
N GLY A 178 -10.33 16.56 -7.26
CA GLY A 178 -9.73 17.74 -6.61
C GLY A 178 -9.12 17.45 -5.22
N LYS A 179 -9.53 16.37 -4.54
CA LYS A 179 -8.86 15.92 -3.31
C LYS A 179 -7.54 15.23 -3.63
N TYR A 180 -7.52 14.38 -4.65
CA TYR A 180 -6.28 13.73 -5.11
C TYR A 180 -5.26 14.76 -5.59
N GLU A 181 -5.70 15.74 -6.39
CA GLU A 181 -4.83 16.82 -6.88
C GLU A 181 -4.13 17.57 -5.74
N LYS A 182 -4.88 17.92 -4.68
CA LYS A 182 -4.31 18.59 -3.50
C LYS A 182 -3.28 17.73 -2.78
N GLU A 183 -3.56 16.43 -2.60
CA GLU A 183 -2.65 15.52 -1.92
C GLU A 183 -1.40 15.22 -2.73
N LEU A 184 -1.54 14.97 -4.03
CA LEU A 184 -0.41 14.73 -4.91
C LEU A 184 0.49 15.97 -5.01
N ARG A 185 -0.09 17.17 -5.04
CA ARG A 185 0.68 18.42 -4.99
C ARG A 185 1.43 18.56 -3.65
N MET A 186 0.79 18.30 -2.53
CA MET A 186 1.42 18.34 -1.21
C MET A 186 2.58 17.33 -1.11
N LEU A 187 2.43 16.15 -1.72
CA LEU A 187 3.49 15.13 -1.78
C LEU A 187 4.64 15.58 -2.69
N ASP A 188 4.37 16.16 -3.84
CA ASP A 188 5.39 16.73 -4.72
C ASP A 188 6.19 17.84 -4.01
N GLU A 189 5.51 18.75 -3.30
CA GLU A 189 6.16 19.81 -2.53
C GLU A 189 7.07 19.26 -1.43
N LEU A 190 6.63 18.19 -0.74
CA LEU A 190 7.47 17.53 0.26
C LEU A 190 8.67 16.83 -0.40
N LEU A 191 8.46 16.12 -1.49
CA LEU A 191 9.53 15.40 -2.18
C LEU A 191 10.58 16.36 -2.76
N ASP A 192 10.16 17.52 -3.27
CA ASP A 192 11.08 18.58 -3.73
C ASP A 192 11.93 19.12 -2.56
N GLU A 193 11.30 19.43 -1.41
CA GLU A 193 12.02 19.87 -0.22
C GLU A 193 13.04 18.85 0.26
N LEU A 194 12.71 17.55 0.18
CA LEU A 194 13.61 16.47 0.51
C LEU A 194 14.76 16.37 -0.49
N GLN A 195 14.49 16.58 -1.78
CA GLN A 195 15.51 16.60 -2.83
C GLN A 195 16.50 17.76 -2.64
N GLU A 196 16.05 18.93 -2.21
CA GLU A 196 16.93 20.05 -1.86
C GLU A 196 17.92 19.70 -0.72
N SER A 197 17.53 18.75 0.16
CA SER A 197 18.40 18.19 1.22
C SER A 197 19.33 17.06 0.74
N GLY A 198 19.37 16.78 -0.56
CA GLY A 198 20.18 15.70 -1.16
C GLY A 198 19.59 14.31 -0.97
N TYR A 199 18.28 14.21 -0.83
CA TYR A 199 17.57 12.93 -0.77
C TYR A 199 16.73 12.73 -2.02
N GLU A 200 16.92 11.60 -2.70
CA GLU A 200 16.09 11.20 -3.85
C GLU A 200 15.20 10.03 -3.43
N ALA A 201 13.90 10.27 -3.40
CA ALA A 201 12.93 9.22 -3.20
C ALA A 201 12.89 8.28 -4.42
N GLN A 202 12.90 6.97 -4.17
CA GLN A 202 12.80 5.94 -5.20
C GLN A 202 11.36 5.46 -5.37
N GLU A 203 10.53 5.59 -4.34
CA GLU A 203 9.19 5.02 -4.30
C GLU A 203 8.20 5.92 -3.55
N LEU A 204 7.00 6.04 -4.13
CA LEU A 204 5.84 6.63 -3.47
C LEU A 204 4.71 5.61 -3.49
N GLU A 205 4.32 5.08 -2.33
CA GLU A 205 3.12 4.25 -2.19
C GLU A 205 1.93 5.14 -1.81
N PHE A 206 0.97 5.22 -2.71
CA PHE A 206 -0.21 6.06 -2.52
C PHE A 206 -1.49 5.23 -2.51
N GLY A 207 -2.26 5.31 -1.42
CA GLY A 207 -3.57 4.69 -1.32
C GLY A 207 -4.69 5.66 -1.73
N PRO A 208 -5.20 5.60 -2.96
CA PRO A 208 -6.23 6.54 -3.43
C PRO A 208 -7.57 6.35 -2.72
N GLY A 209 -7.85 5.15 -2.21
CA GLY A 209 -9.11 4.84 -1.54
C GLY A 209 -10.32 5.09 -2.43
N PHE A 210 -10.26 4.66 -3.69
CA PHE A 210 -11.33 4.85 -4.67
C PHE A 210 -12.68 4.42 -4.13
N TYR A 211 -13.71 5.15 -4.54
CA TYR A 211 -15.09 4.84 -4.22
C TYR A 211 -15.51 3.52 -4.88
N VAL A 212 -16.29 2.74 -4.17
CA VAL A 212 -17.02 1.57 -4.70
C VAL A 212 -18.46 1.57 -4.20
N GLU A 213 -19.37 1.15 -5.06
CA GLU A 213 -20.78 0.99 -4.69
C GLU A 213 -20.95 -0.32 -3.90
N TYR A 214 -21.41 -0.20 -2.66
CA TYR A 214 -21.74 -1.36 -1.83
C TYR A 214 -23.21 -1.77 -1.94
N PHE A 215 -24.10 -0.83 -2.30
CA PHE A 215 -25.54 -1.06 -2.30
C PHE A 215 -26.19 -0.55 -3.60
N GLN A 216 -27.23 -1.24 -4.06
CA GLN A 216 -27.92 -0.96 -5.32
C GLN A 216 -28.50 0.47 -5.43
N ASN A 217 -28.79 1.12 -4.30
CA ASN A 217 -29.39 2.46 -4.26
C ASN A 217 -28.37 3.59 -4.10
N GLN A 218 -27.09 3.29 -4.16
CA GLN A 218 -26.06 4.32 -4.13
C GLN A 218 -26.00 5.05 -5.48
N LYS A 219 -25.58 6.32 -5.44
CA LYS A 219 -25.44 7.14 -6.65
C LYS A 219 -24.41 6.50 -7.58
N PRO A 220 -24.76 6.18 -8.81
CA PRO A 220 -23.81 5.65 -9.77
C PRO A 220 -22.65 6.62 -9.98
N TYR A 221 -21.45 6.09 -10.19
CA TYR A 221 -20.30 6.87 -10.58
C TYR A 221 -19.54 6.16 -11.71
N ASP A 222 -18.80 6.91 -12.49
CA ASP A 222 -17.94 6.35 -13.53
C ASP A 222 -16.56 6.04 -12.94
N GLU A 223 -16.32 4.75 -12.68
CA GLU A 223 -15.04 4.28 -12.14
C GLU A 223 -13.88 4.52 -13.12
N ASP A 224 -14.12 4.35 -14.44
CA ASP A 224 -13.08 4.57 -15.44
C ASP A 224 -12.70 6.05 -15.55
N GLU A 225 -13.67 6.94 -15.46
CA GLU A 225 -13.41 8.37 -15.42
C GLU A 225 -12.59 8.74 -14.19
N LEU A 226 -12.93 8.18 -13.01
CA LEU A 226 -12.20 8.43 -11.77
C LEU A 226 -10.76 7.94 -11.84
N VAL A 227 -10.54 6.68 -12.25
CA VAL A 227 -9.20 6.08 -12.33
C VAL A 227 -8.37 6.74 -13.42
N SER A 228 -8.94 7.01 -14.61
CA SER A 228 -8.25 7.73 -15.68
C SER A 228 -7.92 9.18 -15.29
N GLY A 229 -8.83 9.82 -14.57
CA GLY A 229 -8.59 11.17 -14.03
C GLY A 229 -7.44 11.17 -13.03
N PHE A 230 -7.39 10.18 -12.15
CA PHE A 230 -6.29 10.01 -11.21
C PHE A 230 -4.96 9.72 -11.94
N ALA A 231 -4.96 8.87 -12.97
CA ALA A 231 -3.78 8.59 -13.79
C ALA A 231 -3.21 9.88 -14.41
N ARG A 232 -4.07 10.75 -14.97
CA ARG A 232 -3.65 12.06 -15.49
C ARG A 232 -3.02 12.97 -14.42
N LEU A 233 -3.51 12.91 -13.18
CA LEU A 233 -2.89 13.66 -12.08
C LEU A 233 -1.50 13.10 -11.73
N LEU A 234 -1.33 11.77 -11.75
CA LEU A 234 0.00 11.15 -11.56
C LEU A 234 1.00 11.57 -12.65
N GLU A 235 0.55 11.69 -13.91
CA GLU A 235 1.41 12.17 -15.00
C GLU A 235 1.91 13.60 -14.78
N GLN A 236 1.13 14.42 -14.09
CA GLN A 236 1.47 15.83 -13.80
C GLN A 236 2.43 15.96 -12.61
N MET A 237 2.59 14.92 -11.78
CA MET A 237 3.55 14.96 -10.68
C MET A 237 4.98 15.14 -11.21
N ARG A 238 5.77 15.89 -10.48
CA ARG A 238 7.22 16.06 -10.72
C ARG A 238 8.00 14.81 -10.36
N PHE A 239 7.60 14.15 -9.28
CA PHE A 239 8.15 12.86 -8.89
C PHE A 239 7.95 11.81 -9.99
N LYS A 240 9.04 11.13 -10.40
CA LYS A 240 9.07 10.16 -11.51
C LYS A 240 9.62 8.77 -11.11
N GLY A 241 9.78 8.51 -9.80
CA GLY A 241 10.25 7.24 -9.25
C GLY A 241 9.36 6.04 -9.55
#